data_fa53dc66ba96e8daf6df3aa0e408556f
#
_entry.id   fa53dc66ba96e8daf6df3aa0e408556f
#
_cell.length_a   1.000
_cell.length_b   1.000
_cell.length_c   1.000
_cell.angle_alpha   90.00
_cell.angle_beta   90.00
_cell.angle_gamma   90.00
#
_symmetry.space_group_name_H-M   'P 1'
#
loop_
_entity.id
_entity.type
_entity.pdbx_description
1 polymer ?
#
loop_
_entity_poly.entity_id
_entity_poly.type
_entity_poly.pdbx_seq_one_letter_code
_entity_poly.pdbx_strand_id
1 'polypeptide(L)'
;MTSIWKWESGNLQIKKSLLDGLQITETAKEVISVVGAGGKTTTIRRLTDEMEKRQKNVAVTTTTRMKKEPQFLLGADAERIAQRWGQTHQVWFGEQDDHPEKVRGVSEALLDEVRKYGPDLFLIEADGARRLPCKVPESWEPVIYQKSTRVLAVYGLDAVGKSFREACFRPGLAAEILEKKITDPISALDIARLALESRGGKKNVKETMRYQVILNKADTTRRRQFAQEICRELEKRGFADVTVTAEGRQEAK
;
A
#
# COMPACT_ATOMS: atom_id res chain seq x y z
N MET A 1 8.39 19.36 -1.52
CA MET A 1 9.25 18.18 -1.24
C MET A 1 8.42 17.13 -0.54
N THR A 2 8.58 15.88 -0.91
CA THR A 2 7.89 14.77 -0.24
C THR A 2 8.55 14.50 1.11
N SER A 3 7.76 14.44 2.18
CA SER A 3 8.28 14.18 3.52
C SER A 3 7.88 12.79 3.99
N ILE A 4 8.78 12.12 4.69
CA ILE A 4 8.59 10.77 5.22
C ILE A 4 9.00 10.76 6.67
N TRP A 5 8.19 10.11 7.48
CA TRP A 5 8.46 9.90 8.89
C TRP A 5 8.25 8.43 9.24
N LYS A 6 9.02 7.94 10.17
CA LYS A 6 8.83 6.65 10.84
C LYS A 6 8.41 6.90 12.28
N TRP A 7 7.45 6.13 12.78
CA TRP A 7 7.11 6.14 14.20
C TRP A 7 8.18 5.37 14.98
N GLU A 8 8.91 6.07 15.83
CA GLU A 8 9.99 5.49 16.64
C GLU A 8 10.03 6.20 18.00
N SER A 9 10.11 5.43 19.08
CA SER A 9 10.21 5.94 20.45
C SER A 9 9.16 7.01 20.81
N GLY A 10 7.91 6.79 20.41
CA GLY A 10 6.79 7.69 20.73
C GLY A 10 6.70 8.95 19.87
N ASN A 11 7.52 9.09 18.81
CA ASN A 11 7.57 10.26 17.95
C ASN A 11 7.73 9.93 16.45
N LEU A 12 7.41 10.91 15.60
CA LEU A 12 7.65 10.85 14.15
C LEU A 12 9.08 11.31 13.84
N GLN A 13 9.95 10.39 13.44
CA GLN A 13 11.32 10.65 13.02
C GLN A 13 11.40 10.80 11.50
N ILE A 14 12.03 11.88 11.03
CA ILE A 14 12.20 12.13 9.59
C ILE A 14 13.12 11.08 8.98
N LYS A 15 12.74 10.55 7.82
CA LYS A 15 13.51 9.61 7.03
C LYS A 15 13.86 10.18 5.66
N LYS A 16 14.99 9.75 5.10
CA LYS A 16 15.52 10.26 3.83
C LYS A 16 14.72 9.76 2.62
N SER A 17 14.17 8.56 2.70
CA SER A 17 13.44 7.90 1.62
C SER A 17 12.31 7.02 2.16
N LEU A 18 11.39 6.58 1.29
CA LEU A 18 10.34 5.64 1.68
C LEU A 18 10.93 4.26 1.98
N LEU A 19 11.95 3.83 1.24
CA LEU A 19 12.70 2.61 1.54
C LEU A 19 13.30 2.65 2.96
N ASP A 20 13.89 3.78 3.36
CA ASP A 20 14.43 3.99 4.69
C ASP A 20 13.31 3.96 5.77
N GLY A 21 12.19 4.67 5.53
CA GLY A 21 11.02 4.63 6.41
C GLY A 21 10.43 3.24 6.59
N LEU A 22 10.44 2.42 5.56
CA LEU A 22 9.98 1.02 5.58
C LEU A 22 11.07 0.03 6.01
N GLN A 23 12.31 0.49 6.23
CA GLN A 23 13.45 -0.37 6.55
C GLN A 23 13.67 -1.47 5.48
N ILE A 24 13.57 -1.09 4.21
CA ILE A 24 13.90 -1.95 3.07
C ILE A 24 15.34 -1.66 2.68
N THR A 25 16.20 -2.68 2.79
CA THR A 25 17.61 -2.56 2.43
C THR A 25 17.81 -2.84 0.95
N GLU A 26 18.86 -2.29 0.36
CA GLU A 26 19.18 -2.46 -1.08
C GLU A 26 19.59 -3.90 -1.44
N THR A 27 19.97 -4.70 -0.46
CA THR A 27 20.39 -6.08 -0.62
C THR A 27 19.27 -7.09 -0.38
N ALA A 28 18.18 -6.66 0.26
CA ALA A 28 17.05 -7.54 0.53
C ALA A 28 16.20 -7.69 -0.74
N LYS A 29 16.02 -8.92 -1.19
CA LYS A 29 15.04 -9.27 -2.21
C LYS A 29 13.67 -9.41 -1.54
N GLU A 30 12.84 -8.39 -1.68
CA GLU A 30 11.53 -8.36 -1.02
C GLU A 30 10.39 -8.55 -2.01
N VAL A 31 9.38 -9.30 -1.59
CA VAL A 31 8.09 -9.44 -2.26
C VAL A 31 7.04 -8.78 -1.39
N ILE A 32 6.47 -7.71 -1.86
CA ILE A 32 5.60 -6.84 -1.07
C ILE A 32 4.20 -6.80 -1.66
N SER A 33 3.21 -7.27 -0.91
CA SER A 33 1.80 -7.05 -1.22
C SER A 33 1.32 -5.74 -0.58
N VAL A 34 0.69 -4.87 -1.39
CA VAL A 34 0.17 -3.57 -0.95
C VAL A 34 -1.35 -3.62 -0.92
N VAL A 35 -1.93 -3.39 0.25
CA VAL A 35 -3.37 -3.49 0.53
C VAL A 35 -3.93 -2.18 1.08
N GLY A 36 -5.25 -2.10 1.22
CA GLY A 36 -5.93 -0.94 1.81
C GLY A 36 -6.31 0.14 0.80
N ALA A 37 -6.25 1.40 1.19
CA ALA A 37 -6.77 2.53 0.43
C ALA A 37 -5.96 3.82 0.66
N GLY A 38 -6.23 4.87 -0.14
CA GLY A 38 -5.65 6.20 0.13
C GLY A 38 -4.23 6.41 -0.38
N GLY A 39 -3.76 5.61 -1.39
CA GLY A 39 -2.49 5.89 -2.03
C GLY A 39 -1.60 4.70 -2.35
N LYS A 40 -2.16 3.48 -2.48
CA LYS A 40 -1.38 2.27 -2.84
C LYS A 40 -0.52 2.47 -4.07
N THR A 41 -1.12 2.82 -5.20
CA THR A 41 -0.40 3.02 -6.47
C THR A 41 0.67 4.11 -6.36
N THR A 42 0.41 5.18 -5.63
CA THR A 42 1.42 6.24 -5.34
C THR A 42 2.58 5.69 -4.51
N THR A 43 2.28 4.87 -3.49
CA THR A 43 3.30 4.20 -2.67
C THR A 43 4.15 3.26 -3.52
N ILE A 44 3.53 2.45 -4.39
CA ILE A 44 4.20 1.55 -5.32
C ILE A 44 5.13 2.32 -6.26
N ARG A 45 4.61 3.36 -6.94
CA ARG A 45 5.43 4.20 -7.84
C ARG A 45 6.63 4.78 -7.13
N ARG A 46 6.43 5.33 -5.94
CA ARG A 46 7.52 5.91 -5.17
C ARG A 46 8.60 4.91 -4.81
N LEU A 47 8.23 3.71 -4.38
CA LEU A 47 9.21 2.63 -4.14
C LEU A 47 9.93 2.24 -5.42
N THR A 48 9.20 2.15 -6.54
CA THR A 48 9.78 1.88 -7.87
C THR A 48 10.79 2.95 -8.26
N ASP A 49 10.43 4.24 -8.16
CA ASP A 49 11.31 5.37 -8.51
C ASP A 49 12.56 5.43 -7.62
N GLU A 50 12.41 5.11 -6.33
CA GLU A 50 13.54 5.09 -5.38
C GLU A 50 14.52 3.95 -5.66
N MET A 51 14.02 2.78 -6.08
CA MET A 51 14.84 1.62 -6.47
C MET A 51 15.52 1.84 -7.83
N GLU A 52 14.79 2.37 -8.82
CA GLU A 52 15.32 2.69 -10.14
C GLU A 52 16.53 3.65 -10.07
N LYS A 53 16.42 4.70 -9.24
CA LYS A 53 17.53 5.63 -8.98
C LYS A 53 18.78 4.94 -8.40
N ARG A 54 18.64 3.76 -7.84
CA ARG A 54 19.72 2.90 -7.33
C ARG A 54 20.12 1.80 -8.31
N GLN A 55 19.60 1.85 -9.54
CA GLN A 55 19.84 0.85 -10.59
C GLN A 55 19.42 -0.58 -10.15
N LYS A 56 18.34 -0.68 -9.38
CA LYS A 56 17.77 -1.93 -8.90
C LYS A 56 16.56 -2.34 -9.71
N ASN A 57 16.41 -3.64 -9.95
CA ASN A 57 15.34 -4.20 -10.75
C ASN A 57 14.04 -4.33 -9.94
N VAL A 58 12.98 -3.70 -10.43
CA VAL A 58 11.65 -3.71 -9.80
C VAL A 58 10.62 -4.33 -10.73
N ALA A 59 9.87 -5.29 -10.22
CA ALA A 59 8.67 -5.82 -10.86
C ALA A 59 7.43 -5.29 -10.17
N VAL A 60 6.44 -4.82 -10.93
CA VAL A 60 5.17 -4.30 -10.41
C VAL A 60 4.00 -4.96 -11.12
N THR A 61 3.04 -5.46 -10.34
CA THR A 61 1.81 -6.07 -10.87
C THR A 61 0.65 -5.92 -9.89
N THR A 62 -0.45 -6.58 -10.20
CA THR A 62 -1.63 -6.70 -9.34
C THR A 62 -2.16 -8.13 -9.32
N THR A 63 -2.81 -8.52 -8.25
CA THR A 63 -3.61 -9.77 -8.16
C THR A 63 -5.11 -9.52 -8.37
N THR A 64 -5.50 -8.26 -8.57
CA THR A 64 -6.91 -7.88 -8.78
C THR A 64 -7.06 -7.05 -10.05
N ARG A 65 -7.68 -5.89 -9.98
CA ARG A 65 -7.78 -4.93 -11.08
C ARG A 65 -7.18 -3.60 -10.67
N MET A 66 -6.30 -3.05 -11.51
CA MET A 66 -5.77 -1.71 -11.27
C MET A 66 -5.88 -0.84 -12.54
N LYS A 67 -5.66 0.46 -12.41
CA LYS A 67 -5.65 1.37 -13.54
C LYS A 67 -4.47 1.03 -14.44
N LYS A 68 -4.73 0.94 -15.76
CA LYS A 68 -3.69 0.77 -16.78
C LYS A 68 -2.88 2.05 -16.89
N GLU A 69 -1.57 1.91 -16.92
CA GLU A 69 -0.63 2.98 -17.21
C GLU A 69 0.13 2.64 -18.50
N PRO A 70 0.65 3.63 -19.25
CA PRO A 70 1.29 3.39 -20.55
C PRO A 70 2.45 2.39 -20.53
N GLN A 71 3.15 2.28 -19.40
CA GLN A 71 4.31 1.39 -19.21
C GLN A 71 3.94 -0.09 -18.98
N PHE A 72 2.65 -0.45 -18.89
CA PHE A 72 2.27 -1.85 -18.66
C PHE A 72 2.60 -2.75 -19.83
N LEU A 73 3.33 -3.82 -19.56
CA LEU A 73 3.55 -4.95 -20.44
C LEU A 73 2.39 -5.94 -20.24
N LEU A 74 1.55 -6.13 -21.26
CA LEU A 74 0.35 -6.96 -21.17
C LEU A 74 0.58 -8.35 -21.76
N GLY A 75 0.04 -9.39 -21.09
CA GLY A 75 0.08 -10.76 -21.57
C GLY A 75 1.50 -11.29 -21.78
N ALA A 76 2.48 -10.82 -21.02
CA ALA A 76 3.86 -11.25 -21.16
C ALA A 76 4.15 -12.44 -20.23
N ASP A 77 4.98 -13.36 -20.71
CA ASP A 77 5.58 -14.40 -19.88
C ASP A 77 6.72 -13.84 -19.01
N ALA A 78 7.22 -14.67 -18.11
CA ALA A 78 8.23 -14.28 -17.15
C ALA A 78 9.59 -13.92 -17.81
N GLU A 79 9.94 -14.56 -18.92
CA GLU A 79 11.17 -14.30 -19.67
C GLU A 79 11.14 -12.88 -20.27
N ARG A 80 10.05 -12.53 -20.95
CA ARG A 80 9.85 -11.19 -21.53
C ARG A 80 9.81 -10.10 -20.46
N ILE A 81 9.25 -10.40 -19.29
CA ILE A 81 9.26 -9.50 -18.14
C ILE A 81 10.69 -9.27 -17.66
N ALA A 82 11.49 -10.34 -17.52
CA ALA A 82 12.88 -10.26 -17.08
C ALA A 82 13.77 -9.51 -18.09
N GLN A 83 13.59 -9.74 -19.39
CA GLN A 83 14.33 -9.02 -20.45
C GLN A 83 14.10 -7.52 -20.38
N ARG A 84 12.90 -7.07 -19.97
CA ARG A 84 12.60 -5.64 -19.83
C ARG A 84 13.46 -4.95 -18.77
N TRP A 85 13.86 -5.64 -17.71
CA TRP A 85 14.74 -5.07 -16.68
C TRP A 85 16.10 -4.65 -17.22
N GLY A 86 16.65 -5.36 -18.18
CA GLY A 86 17.91 -4.99 -18.83
C GLY A 86 17.85 -3.63 -19.55
N GLN A 87 16.66 -3.12 -19.79
CA GLN A 87 16.44 -1.86 -20.50
C GLN A 87 16.02 -0.69 -19.59
N THR A 88 15.23 -0.95 -18.55
CA THR A 88 14.53 0.12 -17.80
C THR A 88 14.60 0.00 -16.27
N HIS A 89 15.22 -1.02 -15.72
CA HIS A 89 15.24 -1.33 -14.28
C HIS A 89 13.85 -1.46 -13.62
N GLN A 90 12.77 -1.22 -14.34
CA GLN A 90 11.41 -1.40 -13.86
C GLN A 90 10.54 -2.06 -14.93
N VAL A 91 9.62 -2.89 -14.50
CA VAL A 91 8.60 -3.47 -15.36
C VAL A 91 7.25 -3.49 -14.65
N TRP A 92 6.25 -2.92 -15.29
CA TRP A 92 4.86 -3.00 -14.88
C TRP A 92 4.17 -3.99 -15.80
N PHE A 93 3.52 -5.02 -15.26
CA PHE A 93 2.90 -6.07 -16.06
C PHE A 93 1.56 -6.53 -15.52
N GLY A 94 0.73 -7.06 -16.38
CA GLY A 94 -0.61 -7.53 -16.05
C GLY A 94 -1.28 -8.20 -17.24
N GLU A 95 -2.48 -8.72 -17.02
CA GLU A 95 -3.32 -9.27 -18.07
C GLU A 95 -4.22 -8.21 -18.70
N GLN A 96 -4.62 -8.44 -19.95
CA GLN A 96 -5.62 -7.60 -20.61
C GLN A 96 -6.95 -7.66 -19.84
N ASP A 97 -7.53 -6.51 -19.52
CA ASP A 97 -8.89 -6.41 -18.95
C ASP A 97 -9.89 -6.04 -20.06
N ASP A 98 -11.15 -6.42 -19.88
CA ASP A 98 -12.25 -6.03 -20.78
C ASP A 98 -12.47 -4.50 -20.78
N HIS A 99 -12.10 -3.83 -19.68
CA HIS A 99 -12.15 -2.38 -19.59
C HIS A 99 -10.83 -1.77 -20.06
N PRO A 100 -10.84 -0.90 -21.10
CA PRO A 100 -9.63 -0.39 -21.78
C PRO A 100 -8.65 0.36 -20.87
N GLU A 101 -9.17 0.97 -19.79
CA GLU A 101 -8.36 1.73 -18.83
C GLU A 101 -7.87 0.88 -17.64
N LYS A 102 -8.05 -0.44 -17.68
CA LYS A 102 -7.65 -1.33 -16.59
C LYS A 102 -6.75 -2.44 -17.06
N VAL A 103 -6.02 -2.99 -16.11
CA VAL A 103 -5.32 -4.27 -16.22
C VAL A 103 -5.90 -5.22 -15.19
N ARG A 104 -5.97 -6.50 -15.55
CA ARG A 104 -6.35 -7.59 -14.68
C ARG A 104 -5.13 -8.20 -14.02
N GLY A 105 -5.33 -8.79 -12.84
CA GLY A 105 -4.29 -9.52 -12.13
C GLY A 105 -3.79 -10.73 -12.89
N VAL A 106 -2.54 -11.05 -12.69
CA VAL A 106 -1.87 -12.22 -13.26
C VAL A 106 -2.09 -13.46 -12.39
N SER A 107 -1.84 -14.65 -12.96
CA SER A 107 -1.91 -15.91 -12.23
C SER A 107 -0.81 -16.04 -11.18
N GLU A 108 -1.04 -16.85 -10.14
CA GLU A 108 -0.02 -17.14 -9.13
C GLU A 108 1.20 -17.87 -9.75
N ALA A 109 0.98 -18.70 -10.78
CA ALA A 109 2.05 -19.35 -11.52
C ALA A 109 3.02 -18.33 -12.15
N LEU A 110 2.48 -17.28 -12.80
CA LEU A 110 3.32 -16.23 -13.38
C LEU A 110 4.05 -15.43 -12.29
N LEU A 111 3.40 -15.15 -11.15
CA LEU A 111 4.08 -14.51 -10.01
C LEU A 111 5.28 -15.36 -9.53
N ASP A 112 5.10 -16.67 -9.43
CA ASP A 112 6.14 -17.61 -9.04
C ASP A 112 7.32 -17.62 -10.01
N GLU A 113 7.04 -17.63 -11.30
CA GLU A 113 8.07 -17.59 -12.35
C GLU A 113 8.84 -16.27 -12.33
N VAL A 114 8.15 -15.14 -12.31
CA VAL A 114 8.81 -13.81 -12.23
C VAL A 114 9.67 -13.69 -10.97
N ARG A 115 9.19 -14.21 -9.83
CA ARG A 115 9.97 -14.23 -8.59
C ARG A 115 11.28 -15.02 -8.72
N LYS A 116 11.31 -16.11 -9.50
CA LYS A 116 12.54 -16.92 -9.73
C LYS A 116 13.62 -16.14 -10.48
N TYR A 117 13.24 -15.21 -11.36
CA TYR A 117 14.22 -14.30 -12.00
C TYR A 117 14.85 -13.32 -11.02
N GLY A 118 14.27 -13.18 -9.81
CA GLY A 118 14.89 -12.50 -8.68
C GLY A 118 14.97 -10.98 -8.80
N PRO A 119 13.85 -10.27 -9.05
CA PRO A 119 13.83 -8.81 -8.92
C PRO A 119 14.33 -8.40 -7.53
N ASP A 120 14.98 -7.24 -7.44
CA ASP A 120 15.40 -6.71 -6.14
C ASP A 120 14.18 -6.29 -5.30
N LEU A 121 13.10 -5.84 -5.97
CA LEU A 121 11.82 -5.54 -5.34
C LEU A 121 10.65 -5.99 -6.21
N PHE A 122 9.75 -6.79 -5.64
CA PHE A 122 8.54 -7.24 -6.31
C PHE A 122 7.31 -6.65 -5.61
N LEU A 123 6.63 -5.71 -6.26
CA LEU A 123 5.49 -4.97 -5.71
C LEU A 123 4.18 -5.47 -6.33
N ILE A 124 3.21 -5.81 -5.49
CA ILE A 124 1.94 -6.40 -5.91
C ILE A 124 0.78 -5.61 -5.28
N GLU A 125 -0.02 -4.92 -6.08
CA GLU A 125 -1.28 -4.32 -5.59
C GLU A 125 -2.31 -5.44 -5.39
N ALA A 126 -2.70 -5.72 -4.13
CA ALA A 126 -3.46 -6.92 -3.78
C ALA A 126 -4.97 -6.68 -3.56
N ASP A 127 -5.45 -5.45 -3.75
CA ASP A 127 -6.88 -5.12 -3.64
C ASP A 127 -7.26 -3.82 -4.34
N GLY A 128 -8.55 -3.67 -4.70
CA GLY A 128 -9.12 -2.42 -5.21
C GLY A 128 -9.69 -1.52 -4.10
N ALA A 129 -9.69 -0.19 -4.28
CA ALA A 129 -10.19 0.77 -3.28
C ALA A 129 -11.05 1.90 -3.87
N ARG A 130 -11.39 1.89 -5.15
CA ARG A 130 -12.17 2.93 -5.85
C ARG A 130 -11.70 4.37 -5.58
N ARG A 131 -10.39 4.56 -5.36
CA ARG A 131 -9.74 5.85 -5.02
C ARG A 131 -10.19 6.47 -3.70
N LEU A 132 -10.92 5.73 -2.85
CA LEU A 132 -11.28 6.20 -1.52
C LEU A 132 -10.08 6.12 -0.55
N PRO A 133 -10.03 6.96 0.50
CA PRO A 133 -8.90 7.00 1.42
C PRO A 133 -8.91 5.92 2.50
N CYS A 134 -10.04 5.28 2.76
CA CYS A 134 -10.19 4.18 3.71
C CYS A 134 -10.90 3.00 3.06
N LYS A 135 -10.71 1.79 3.59
CA LYS A 135 -11.32 0.57 3.07
C LYS A 135 -11.41 -0.50 4.14
N VAL A 136 -12.44 -1.33 4.05
CA VAL A 136 -12.50 -2.67 4.67
C VAL A 136 -12.64 -3.70 3.55
N PRO A 137 -11.82 -4.78 3.55
CA PRO A 137 -11.86 -5.79 2.50
C PRO A 137 -13.08 -6.71 2.60
N GLU A 138 -13.62 -7.14 1.46
CA GLU A 138 -14.64 -8.20 1.36
C GLU A 138 -14.08 -9.60 1.66
N SER A 139 -14.97 -10.59 1.74
CA SER A 139 -14.59 -11.98 2.06
C SER A 139 -13.50 -12.54 1.13
N TRP A 140 -13.52 -12.17 -0.16
CA TRP A 140 -12.54 -12.57 -1.19
C TRP A 140 -11.32 -11.65 -1.30
N GLU A 141 -11.22 -10.58 -0.51
CA GLU A 141 -10.09 -9.63 -0.50
C GLU A 141 -9.42 -9.57 0.87
N PRO A 142 -8.17 -9.11 0.92
CA PRO A 142 -7.24 -8.91 -0.20
C PRO A 142 -6.71 -10.23 -0.75
N VAL A 143 -6.28 -10.23 -2.03
CA VAL A 143 -5.61 -11.39 -2.66
C VAL A 143 -4.11 -11.22 -2.50
N ILE A 144 -3.62 -11.47 -1.29
CA ILE A 144 -2.19 -11.40 -0.96
C ILE A 144 -1.46 -12.58 -1.61
N TYR A 145 -0.38 -12.30 -2.35
CA TYR A 145 0.46 -13.36 -2.90
C TYR A 145 1.12 -14.16 -1.78
N GLN A 146 0.97 -15.49 -1.84
CA GLN A 146 1.31 -16.40 -0.74
C GLN A 146 2.79 -16.38 -0.33
N LYS A 147 3.69 -15.96 -1.24
CA LYS A 147 5.14 -15.84 -1.02
C LYS A 147 5.59 -14.40 -0.76
N SER A 148 4.66 -13.50 -0.42
CA SER A 148 5.01 -12.15 0.05
C SER A 148 5.80 -12.25 1.35
N THR A 149 6.89 -11.48 1.42
CA THR A 149 7.70 -11.33 2.63
C THR A 149 7.16 -10.22 3.53
N ARG A 150 6.40 -9.28 2.90
CA ARG A 150 5.88 -8.10 3.57
C ARG A 150 4.50 -7.71 3.03
N VAL A 151 3.69 -7.13 3.92
CA VAL A 151 2.40 -6.52 3.58
C VAL A 151 2.39 -5.08 4.04
N LEU A 152 2.11 -4.14 3.12
CA LEU A 152 1.94 -2.73 3.40
C LEU A 152 0.45 -2.38 3.36
N ALA A 153 -0.13 -2.04 4.51
CA ALA A 153 -1.51 -1.57 4.61
C ALA A 153 -1.55 -0.03 4.57
N VAL A 154 -2.12 0.51 3.51
CA VAL A 154 -2.14 1.97 3.26
C VAL A 154 -3.48 2.56 3.70
N TYR A 155 -3.43 3.69 4.41
CA TYR A 155 -4.58 4.50 4.82
C TYR A 155 -4.32 5.97 4.48
N GLY A 156 -5.31 6.62 3.85
CA GLY A 156 -5.25 8.05 3.58
C GLY A 156 -5.76 8.86 4.76
N LEU A 157 -4.93 9.74 5.29
CA LEU A 157 -5.30 10.63 6.42
C LEU A 157 -6.43 11.60 6.09
N ASP A 158 -6.75 11.78 4.82
CA ASP A 158 -7.90 12.55 4.35
C ASP A 158 -9.26 11.84 4.56
N ALA A 159 -9.24 10.63 5.13
CA ALA A 159 -10.44 9.94 5.62
C ALA A 159 -10.92 10.51 6.95
N VAL A 160 -10.00 10.92 7.83
CA VAL A 160 -10.33 11.36 9.20
C VAL A 160 -11.17 12.64 9.17
N GLY A 161 -12.27 12.61 9.89
CA GLY A 161 -13.26 13.69 9.96
C GLY A 161 -14.37 13.62 8.92
N LYS A 162 -14.27 12.73 7.90
CA LYS A 162 -15.35 12.44 6.95
C LYS A 162 -16.17 11.25 7.42
N SER A 163 -17.43 11.16 6.97
CA SER A 163 -18.26 9.99 7.27
C SER A 163 -17.71 8.72 6.59
N PHE A 164 -18.01 7.55 7.17
CA PHE A 164 -17.67 6.27 6.51
C PHE A 164 -18.29 6.17 5.12
N ARG A 165 -19.50 6.69 4.93
CA ARG A 165 -20.18 6.71 3.63
C ARG A 165 -19.38 7.44 2.56
N GLU A 166 -18.75 8.56 2.90
CA GLU A 166 -17.99 9.40 1.96
C GLU A 166 -16.56 8.91 1.71
N ALA A 167 -15.92 8.36 2.74
CA ALA A 167 -14.47 8.15 2.72
C ALA A 167 -14.03 6.68 2.81
N CYS A 168 -14.95 5.74 3.08
CA CYS A 168 -14.61 4.34 3.19
C CYS A 168 -15.19 3.50 2.06
N PHE A 169 -14.36 2.72 1.39
CA PHE A 169 -14.86 1.69 0.49
C PHE A 169 -15.41 0.53 1.31
N ARG A 170 -16.70 0.23 1.13
CA ARG A 170 -17.54 -0.68 1.93
C ARG A 170 -17.80 -0.16 3.35
N PRO A 171 -18.48 0.98 3.45
CA PRO A 171 -18.74 1.64 4.74
C PRO A 171 -19.56 0.78 5.71
N GLY A 172 -20.42 -0.12 5.18
CA GLY A 172 -21.21 -1.03 6.01
C GLY A 172 -20.36 -2.01 6.81
N LEU A 173 -19.33 -2.61 6.17
CA LEU A 173 -18.39 -3.50 6.86
C LEU A 173 -17.56 -2.77 7.91
N ALA A 174 -17.12 -1.54 7.62
CA ALA A 174 -16.39 -0.73 8.57
C ALA A 174 -17.25 -0.36 9.78
N ALA A 175 -18.51 0.04 9.56
CA ALA A 175 -19.46 0.36 10.59
C ALA A 175 -19.76 -0.84 11.49
N GLU A 176 -19.97 -2.02 10.92
CA GLU A 176 -20.16 -3.27 11.65
C GLU A 176 -18.97 -3.58 12.57
N ILE A 177 -17.74 -3.59 12.03
CA ILE A 177 -16.50 -3.89 12.78
C ILE A 177 -16.30 -2.91 13.94
N LEU A 178 -16.63 -1.64 13.72
CA LEU A 178 -16.38 -0.56 14.67
C LEU A 178 -17.55 -0.28 15.60
N GLU A 179 -18.72 -0.94 15.37
CA GLU A 179 -19.98 -0.71 16.11
C GLU A 179 -20.45 0.76 15.98
N LYS A 180 -20.41 1.29 14.75
CA LYS A 180 -20.75 2.66 14.39
C LYS A 180 -21.80 2.72 13.28
N LYS A 181 -22.29 3.92 12.98
CA LYS A 181 -23.14 4.17 11.81
C LYS A 181 -22.30 4.59 10.62
N ILE A 182 -22.74 4.29 9.41
CA ILE A 182 -22.05 4.72 8.17
C ILE A 182 -22.01 6.25 8.01
N THR A 183 -22.85 6.98 8.73
CA THR A 183 -22.90 8.44 8.78
C THR A 183 -21.95 9.05 9.79
N ASP A 184 -21.41 8.26 10.72
CA ASP A 184 -20.51 8.76 11.74
C ASP A 184 -19.16 9.16 11.12
N PRO A 185 -18.49 10.16 11.68
CA PRO A 185 -17.17 10.57 11.21
C PRO A 185 -16.11 9.53 11.58
N ILE A 186 -15.20 9.29 10.66
CA ILE A 186 -14.02 8.46 10.88
C ILE A 186 -13.06 9.22 11.82
N SER A 187 -12.69 8.59 12.93
CA SER A 187 -11.71 9.12 13.87
C SER A 187 -10.31 8.49 13.64
N ALA A 188 -9.29 9.07 14.26
CA ALA A 188 -7.95 8.47 14.31
C ALA A 188 -7.97 7.08 14.96
N LEU A 189 -8.76 6.90 16.03
CA LEU A 189 -8.94 5.60 16.69
C LEU A 189 -9.55 4.55 15.75
N ASP A 190 -10.51 4.94 14.90
CA ASP A 190 -11.12 4.01 13.94
C ASP A 190 -10.10 3.48 12.92
N ILE A 191 -9.23 4.36 12.39
CA ILE A 191 -8.16 3.94 11.50
C ILE A 191 -7.20 2.98 12.21
N ALA A 192 -6.81 3.27 13.46
CA ALA A 192 -5.93 2.41 14.25
C ALA A 192 -6.58 1.01 14.49
N ARG A 193 -7.88 0.98 14.84
CA ARG A 193 -8.62 -0.28 15.02
C ARG A 193 -8.69 -1.07 13.72
N LEU A 194 -9.11 -0.44 12.61
CA LEU A 194 -9.22 -1.10 11.30
C LEU A 194 -7.86 -1.62 10.81
N ALA A 195 -6.77 -0.92 11.09
CA ALA A 195 -5.43 -1.34 10.68
C ALA A 195 -4.99 -2.66 11.35
N LEU A 196 -5.39 -2.91 12.59
CA LEU A 196 -5.02 -4.13 13.32
C LEU A 196 -6.11 -5.22 13.30
N GLU A 197 -7.27 -4.91 12.76
CA GLU A 197 -8.41 -5.83 12.73
C GLU A 197 -8.18 -6.99 11.76
N SER A 198 -8.48 -8.22 12.20
CA SER A 198 -8.35 -9.44 11.39
C SER A 198 -9.31 -9.48 10.20
N ARG A 199 -10.46 -8.79 10.27
CA ARG A 199 -11.36 -8.55 9.15
C ARG A 199 -11.06 -7.26 8.39
N GLY A 200 -10.04 -6.51 8.81
CA GLY A 200 -9.58 -5.23 8.29
C GLY A 200 -8.21 -5.31 7.63
N GLY A 201 -7.28 -4.49 8.13
CA GLY A 201 -5.93 -4.35 7.57
C GLY A 201 -5.07 -5.61 7.67
N LYS A 202 -5.26 -6.43 8.71
CA LYS A 202 -4.53 -7.70 8.89
C LYS A 202 -5.17 -8.91 8.21
N LYS A 203 -6.26 -8.71 7.46
CA LYS A 203 -6.91 -9.84 6.79
C LYS A 203 -5.97 -10.52 5.80
N ASN A 204 -5.90 -11.86 5.86
CA ASN A 204 -5.05 -12.72 5.04
C ASN A 204 -3.53 -12.47 5.18
N VAL A 205 -3.10 -11.71 6.18
CA VAL A 205 -1.68 -11.54 6.50
C VAL A 205 -1.21 -12.75 7.31
N LYS A 206 -0.19 -13.45 6.83
CA LYS A 206 0.41 -14.60 7.53
C LYS A 206 1.43 -14.12 8.57
N GLU A 207 1.67 -14.91 9.61
CA GLU A 207 2.68 -14.63 10.64
C GLU A 207 4.12 -14.51 10.07
N THR A 208 4.39 -15.20 8.96
CA THR A 208 5.68 -15.13 8.25
C THR A 208 5.89 -13.85 7.46
N MET A 209 4.85 -13.02 7.31
CA MET A 209 4.89 -11.76 6.57
C MET A 209 5.07 -10.58 7.54
N ARG A 210 6.05 -9.73 7.30
CA ARG A 210 6.16 -8.49 8.04
C ARG A 210 4.99 -7.57 7.67
N TYR A 211 4.18 -7.19 8.66
CA TYR A 211 3.07 -6.27 8.46
C TYR A 211 3.47 -4.85 8.84
N GLN A 212 3.23 -3.88 7.95
CA GLN A 212 3.51 -2.47 8.20
C GLN A 212 2.32 -1.60 7.78
N VAL A 213 2.10 -0.51 8.50
CA VAL A 213 1.06 0.48 8.21
C VAL A 213 1.69 1.72 7.57
N ILE A 214 1.09 2.20 6.48
CA ILE A 214 1.42 3.47 5.85
C ILE A 214 0.25 4.43 6.04
N LEU A 215 0.50 5.54 6.73
CA LEU A 215 -0.42 6.66 6.85
C LEU A 215 -0.04 7.72 5.82
N ASN A 216 -0.76 7.75 4.71
CA ASN A 216 -0.47 8.61 3.57
C ASN A 216 -1.25 9.93 3.61
N LYS A 217 -0.79 10.92 2.83
CA LYS A 217 -1.40 12.26 2.72
C LYS A 217 -1.31 13.10 4.00
N ALA A 218 -0.19 13.03 4.70
CA ALA A 218 0.12 13.89 5.84
C ALA A 218 0.51 15.33 5.43
N ASP A 219 -0.15 15.87 4.38
CA ASP A 219 0.24 17.10 3.70
C ASP A 219 0.00 18.36 4.55
N THR A 220 -0.95 18.32 5.49
CA THR A 220 -1.29 19.44 6.37
C THR A 220 -0.86 19.18 7.82
N THR A 221 -0.71 20.25 8.61
CA THR A 221 -0.41 20.15 10.06
C THR A 221 -1.46 19.32 10.78
N ARG A 222 -2.77 19.53 10.46
CA ARG A 222 -3.87 18.78 11.05
C ARG A 222 -3.78 17.27 10.74
N ARG A 223 -3.44 16.91 9.49
CA ARG A 223 -3.28 15.48 9.12
C ARG A 223 -2.05 14.86 9.78
N ARG A 224 -0.97 15.61 9.99
CA ARG A 224 0.17 15.11 10.78
C ARG A 224 -0.21 14.88 12.25
N GLN A 225 -1.06 15.71 12.84
CA GLN A 225 -1.61 15.47 14.18
C GLN A 225 -2.44 14.17 14.21
N PHE A 226 -3.33 13.93 13.23
CA PHE A 226 -4.05 12.66 13.11
C PHE A 226 -3.10 11.46 12.98
N ALA A 227 -2.03 11.60 12.19
CA ALA A 227 -1.02 10.54 12.09
C ALA A 227 -0.39 10.22 13.44
N GLN A 228 -0.02 11.24 14.24
CA GLN A 228 0.51 11.03 15.59
C GLN A 228 -0.50 10.36 16.53
N GLU A 229 -1.77 10.75 16.46
CA GLU A 229 -2.84 10.13 17.24
C GLU A 229 -3.01 8.65 16.88
N ILE A 230 -3.06 8.33 15.56
CA ILE A 230 -3.14 6.95 15.08
C ILE A 230 -1.93 6.15 15.54
N CYS A 231 -0.72 6.68 15.41
CA CYS A 231 0.52 6.01 15.84
C CYS A 231 0.50 5.69 17.35
N ARG A 232 0.07 6.63 18.20
CA ARG A 232 -0.06 6.40 19.64
C ARG A 232 -1.08 5.31 19.96
N GLU A 233 -2.22 5.30 19.26
CA GLU A 233 -3.25 4.28 19.44
C GLU A 233 -2.78 2.89 18.98
N LEU A 234 -2.02 2.81 17.89
CA LEU A 234 -1.39 1.58 17.44
C LEU A 234 -0.34 1.07 18.45
N GLU A 235 0.51 1.96 18.96
CA GLU A 235 1.54 1.65 19.95
C GLU A 235 0.94 1.12 21.27
N LYS A 236 -0.14 1.74 21.78
CA LYS A 236 -0.89 1.23 22.94
C LYS A 236 -1.42 -0.21 22.73
N ARG A 237 -1.60 -0.63 21.49
CA ARG A 237 -2.04 -1.98 21.08
C ARG A 237 -0.86 -2.89 20.73
N GLY A 238 0.38 -2.50 21.08
CA GLY A 238 1.59 -3.26 20.82
C GLY A 238 2.09 -3.23 19.38
N PHE A 239 1.67 -2.23 18.57
CA PHE A 239 2.08 -2.12 17.17
C PHE A 239 2.71 -0.76 16.89
N ALA A 240 3.98 -0.74 16.46
CA ALA A 240 4.75 0.48 16.19
C ALA A 240 5.32 0.56 14.77
N ASP A 241 5.11 -0.45 13.91
CA ASP A 241 5.69 -0.47 12.56
C ASP A 241 4.89 0.40 11.58
N VAL A 242 4.94 1.71 11.80
CA VAL A 242 4.16 2.73 11.07
C VAL A 242 5.09 3.70 10.35
N THR A 243 4.79 3.94 9.07
CA THR A 243 5.44 4.98 8.24
C THR A 243 4.39 6.01 7.83
N VAL A 244 4.72 7.29 7.94
CA VAL A 244 3.86 8.40 7.56
C VAL A 244 4.45 9.09 6.33
N THR A 245 3.60 9.41 5.33
CA THR A 245 4.05 10.01 4.08
C THR A 245 3.21 11.23 3.70
N ALA A 246 3.86 12.25 3.15
CA ALA A 246 3.24 13.42 2.54
C ALA A 246 3.73 13.59 1.10
N GLU A 247 2.87 14.05 0.20
CA GLU A 247 3.22 14.25 -1.22
C GLU A 247 3.82 15.64 -1.50
N GLY A 248 3.85 16.52 -0.52
CA GLY A 248 4.43 17.84 -0.64
C GLY A 248 3.66 18.78 -1.57
N ARG A 249 2.35 18.60 -1.72
CA ARG A 249 1.49 19.60 -2.34
C ARG A 249 1.53 20.85 -1.47
N GLN A 250 2.02 21.96 -2.01
CA GLN A 250 1.88 23.27 -1.36
C GLN A 250 0.40 23.48 -1.09
N GLU A 251 0.05 23.84 0.16
CA GLU A 251 -1.25 24.40 0.44
C GLU A 251 -1.41 25.62 -0.49
N ALA A 252 -2.39 25.58 -1.37
CA ALA A 252 -2.82 26.79 -2.05
C ALA A 252 -3.23 27.77 -0.94
N LYS A 253 -2.52 28.90 -0.88
CA LYS A 253 -2.78 30.00 0.06
C LYS A 253 -4.19 30.55 -0.17
#